data_76bf7706a4e24c8a8da286d9dedf4511
#
_entry.id   76bf7706a4e24c8a8da286d9dedf4511
#
_cell.length_a   1.000
_cell.length_b   1.000
_cell.length_c   1.000
_cell.angle_alpha   90.00
_cell.angle_beta   90.00
_cell.angle_gamma   90.00
#
_symmetry.space_group_name_H-M   'P 1'
#
loop_
_entity.id
_entity.type
_entity.pdbx_description
1 polymer ?
#
loop_
_entity_poly.entity_id
_entity_poly.type
_entity_poly.pdbx_seq_one_letter_code
_entity_poly.pdbx_strand_id
1 'polypeptide(L)'
;IDKNTKGRSVEISADIKGAKELYLVVTDGLNGFSHDWANWVSPRLIENSGKEKSITSMKWSTAQTGWGNIQIGKNAGGQTMKVGGKAVTGIGTHAISMISYKLPANHKFTTFKAIGALDDGGINQSGSQSSVEFLVFTEKPASTIAVAVSGPAGGVGRVGEQGDPKHAIENLNIHEDVKATLFASEPMLLSPSSIDIDHRGRVWVCEVVNYRRHKNKRPEGDRILILEDTDGDNKADKVKTFYQGRDIDSAHGVSVFGDKIVVSCGDKIMVFTDKDGDDKPDSKENLFTGIAGTQHDHGIHAVHFGPDGKYYFNFGNSGRQIKDKDGKPIIDMAGNEVNDKRKPYQQGMVFRCNPDGSDFETLGWNFRNNWEVCVDSFGTIWQSDNDDDGNRGVRINYVMEFGNYGYRGELTGRGWRDKRSNIEKEVPLRHWHLNDPGVVPNLLQT
;
A
#
# COMPACT_ATOMS: atom_id res chain seq x y z
N ILE A 1 10.90 -7.36 -24.12
CA ILE A 1 9.96 -7.87 -25.13
C ILE A 1 8.54 -7.45 -24.80
N ASP A 2 7.74 -7.21 -25.83
CA ASP A 2 6.34 -6.82 -25.73
C ASP A 2 5.46 -7.64 -26.68
N LYS A 3 4.17 -7.31 -26.75
CA LYS A 3 3.21 -7.97 -27.63
C LYS A 3 3.54 -7.84 -29.13
N ASN A 4 4.34 -6.84 -29.54
CA ASN A 4 4.74 -6.58 -30.92
C ASN A 4 6.07 -7.25 -31.28
N THR A 5 6.79 -7.77 -30.29
CA THR A 5 8.05 -8.47 -30.51
C THR A 5 7.81 -9.75 -31.33
N LYS A 6 8.56 -9.92 -32.42
CA LYS A 6 8.46 -11.07 -33.31
C LYS A 6 8.60 -12.39 -32.55
N GLY A 7 7.60 -13.23 -32.64
CA GLY A 7 7.56 -14.51 -31.88
C GLY A 7 7.32 -14.36 -30.38
N ARG A 8 7.11 -13.14 -29.88
CA ARG A 8 6.87 -12.85 -28.44
C ARG A 8 7.95 -13.44 -27.53
N SER A 9 9.16 -13.56 -28.03
CA SER A 9 10.25 -14.23 -27.33
C SER A 9 11.61 -13.65 -27.71
N VAL A 10 12.61 -13.89 -26.84
CA VAL A 10 14.01 -13.49 -27.01
C VAL A 10 14.92 -14.61 -26.54
N GLU A 11 16.02 -14.86 -27.26
CA GLU A 11 17.06 -15.78 -26.80
C GLU A 11 17.89 -15.09 -25.70
N ILE A 12 18.19 -15.85 -24.67
CA ILE A 12 18.98 -15.40 -23.52
C ILE A 12 20.21 -16.29 -23.39
N SER A 13 21.36 -15.65 -23.28
CA SER A 13 22.63 -16.33 -23.01
C SER A 13 23.42 -15.49 -22.01
N ALA A 14 23.89 -16.08 -20.91
CA ALA A 14 24.68 -15.40 -19.90
C ALA A 14 25.91 -16.24 -19.52
N ASP A 15 27.05 -15.59 -19.33
CA ASP A 15 28.24 -16.21 -18.74
C ASP A 15 28.03 -16.42 -17.25
N ILE A 16 28.19 -17.65 -16.78
CA ILE A 16 28.05 -18.06 -15.38
C ILE A 16 29.29 -18.79 -14.86
N LYS A 17 30.42 -18.64 -15.55
CA LYS A 17 31.64 -19.30 -15.14
C LYS A 17 32.09 -18.86 -13.75
N GLY A 18 32.24 -19.81 -12.85
CA GLY A 18 32.66 -19.56 -11.48
C GLY A 18 31.56 -18.97 -10.55
N ALA A 19 30.36 -18.77 -11.07
CA ALA A 19 29.24 -18.28 -10.27
C ALA A 19 28.86 -19.28 -9.17
N LYS A 20 28.59 -18.80 -7.96
CA LYS A 20 28.09 -19.61 -6.84
C LYS A 20 26.55 -19.63 -6.81
N GLU A 21 25.94 -18.60 -7.35
CA GLU A 21 24.50 -18.41 -7.39
C GLU A 21 24.08 -17.93 -8.78
N LEU A 22 22.83 -18.15 -9.11
CA LEU A 22 22.21 -17.68 -10.35
C LEU A 22 20.85 -17.08 -9.99
N TYR A 23 20.60 -15.86 -10.46
CA TYR A 23 19.33 -15.15 -10.29
C TYR A 23 18.69 -14.93 -11.67
N LEU A 24 17.46 -15.40 -11.81
CA LEU A 24 16.60 -15.17 -12.98
C LEU A 24 15.56 -14.13 -12.60
N VAL A 25 15.60 -12.97 -13.21
CA VAL A 25 14.72 -11.84 -12.90
C VAL A 25 13.89 -11.49 -14.13
N VAL A 26 12.61 -11.21 -13.89
CA VAL A 26 11.71 -10.64 -14.90
C VAL A 26 11.16 -9.33 -14.34
N THR A 27 11.36 -8.23 -15.07
CA THR A 27 10.78 -6.93 -14.77
C THR A 27 9.60 -6.61 -15.69
N ASP A 28 8.84 -5.56 -15.39
CA ASP A 28 7.61 -5.18 -16.10
C ASP A 28 7.82 -4.29 -17.35
N GLY A 29 9.08 -4.20 -17.83
CA GLY A 29 9.38 -3.38 -19.00
C GLY A 29 9.06 -1.90 -18.86
N LEU A 30 8.88 -1.39 -17.64
CA LEU A 30 8.60 0.00 -17.28
C LEU A 30 7.21 0.54 -17.67
N ASN A 31 6.26 -0.34 -17.99
CA ASN A 31 4.88 0.08 -18.32
C ASN A 31 3.81 -0.50 -17.38
N GLY A 32 4.23 -1.09 -16.27
CA GLY A 32 3.36 -1.75 -15.30
C GLY A 32 3.20 -3.25 -15.58
N PHE A 33 3.06 -3.99 -14.50
CA PHE A 33 3.09 -5.46 -14.52
C PHE A 33 1.76 -6.12 -14.91
N SER A 34 0.70 -5.38 -15.28
CA SER A 34 -0.61 -5.96 -15.63
C SER A 34 -0.51 -6.86 -16.85
N HIS A 35 -0.91 -8.14 -16.68
CA HIS A 35 -0.89 -9.17 -17.73
C HIS A 35 0.51 -9.64 -18.17
N ASP A 36 1.56 -9.33 -17.43
CA ASP A 36 2.95 -9.64 -17.75
C ASP A 36 3.33 -11.08 -17.38
N TRP A 37 2.60 -12.02 -17.94
CA TRP A 37 2.89 -13.44 -17.76
C TRP A 37 4.10 -13.82 -18.59
N ALA A 38 5.14 -14.26 -17.93
CA ALA A 38 6.46 -14.55 -18.52
C ALA A 38 6.85 -16.02 -18.35
N ASN A 39 7.57 -16.51 -19.32
CA ASN A 39 8.07 -17.89 -19.35
C ASN A 39 9.58 -17.90 -19.60
N TRP A 40 10.34 -18.56 -18.73
CA TRP A 40 11.69 -19.03 -19.01
C TRP A 40 11.58 -20.36 -19.74
N VAL A 41 11.60 -20.38 -21.06
CA VAL A 41 11.41 -21.59 -21.88
C VAL A 41 12.74 -22.30 -22.02
N SER A 42 12.75 -23.61 -21.76
CA SER A 42 13.91 -24.50 -21.84
C SER A 42 15.17 -23.95 -21.15
N PRO A 43 15.08 -23.46 -19.90
CA PRO A 43 16.23 -22.87 -19.22
C PRO A 43 17.23 -23.97 -18.83
N ARG A 44 18.52 -23.77 -19.16
CA ARG A 44 19.57 -24.78 -19.00
C ARG A 44 20.95 -24.22 -18.71
N LEU A 45 21.72 -24.97 -17.99
CA LEU A 45 23.14 -24.74 -17.71
C LEU A 45 23.99 -25.57 -18.65
N ILE A 46 25.07 -25.02 -19.21
CA ILE A 46 25.92 -25.62 -20.21
C ILE A 46 27.37 -25.62 -19.72
N GLU A 47 28.04 -26.77 -19.82
CA GLU A 47 29.46 -26.92 -19.56
C GLU A 47 30.28 -26.62 -20.83
N ASN A 48 31.56 -26.32 -20.68
CA ASN A 48 32.50 -26.19 -21.84
C ASN A 48 32.54 -27.43 -22.74
N SER A 49 32.24 -28.60 -22.17
CA SER A 49 32.15 -29.87 -22.89
C SER A 49 30.90 -29.97 -23.80
N GLY A 50 30.01 -29.00 -23.74
CA GLY A 50 28.70 -29.04 -24.40
C GLY A 50 27.65 -29.80 -23.62
N LYS A 51 27.95 -30.38 -22.46
CA LYS A 51 26.97 -31.07 -21.62
C LYS A 51 25.97 -30.08 -21.04
N GLU A 52 24.70 -30.38 -21.18
CA GLU A 52 23.58 -29.52 -20.71
C GLU A 52 22.88 -30.12 -19.48
N LYS A 53 22.40 -29.27 -18.61
CA LYS A 53 21.53 -29.62 -17.48
C LYS A 53 20.35 -28.65 -17.43
N SER A 54 19.13 -29.18 -17.49
CA SER A 54 17.94 -28.35 -17.31
C SER A 54 17.88 -27.81 -15.88
N ILE A 55 17.65 -26.50 -15.75
CA ILE A 55 17.52 -25.86 -14.43
C ILE A 55 16.19 -26.22 -13.76
N THR A 56 15.19 -26.69 -14.53
CA THR A 56 13.90 -27.15 -14.00
C THR A 56 14.03 -28.45 -13.17
N SER A 57 15.16 -29.16 -13.30
CA SER A 57 15.48 -30.31 -12.44
C SER A 57 16.16 -29.93 -11.12
N MET A 58 16.46 -28.65 -10.92
CA MET A 58 17.10 -28.16 -9.71
C MET A 58 16.05 -27.50 -8.80
N LYS A 59 16.27 -27.58 -7.49
CA LYS A 59 15.47 -26.85 -6.53
C LYS A 59 15.99 -25.40 -6.47
N TRP A 60 15.11 -24.43 -6.61
CA TRP A 60 15.46 -23.03 -6.36
C TRP A 60 15.70 -22.78 -4.87
N SER A 61 16.54 -21.80 -4.55
CA SER A 61 16.80 -21.34 -3.17
C SER A 61 15.69 -20.38 -2.71
N THR A 62 15.34 -19.43 -3.59
CA THR A 62 14.20 -18.52 -3.40
C THR A 62 13.45 -18.35 -4.70
N ALA A 63 12.15 -18.06 -4.62
CA ALA A 63 11.32 -17.75 -5.78
C ALA A 63 10.22 -16.79 -5.37
N GLN A 64 10.14 -15.64 -6.03
CA GLN A 64 9.16 -14.58 -5.79
C GLN A 64 8.56 -14.12 -7.11
N THR A 65 7.27 -13.78 -7.10
CA THR A 65 6.54 -13.28 -8.28
C THR A 65 5.51 -12.24 -7.87
N GLY A 66 5.26 -11.27 -8.70
CA GLY A 66 4.32 -10.19 -8.44
C GLY A 66 2.85 -10.63 -8.44
N TRP A 67 2.52 -11.69 -9.17
CA TRP A 67 1.18 -12.29 -9.20
C TRP A 67 1.23 -13.76 -9.60
N GLY A 68 0.23 -14.53 -9.19
CA GLY A 68 0.13 -15.94 -9.51
C GLY A 68 1.18 -16.78 -8.79
N ASN A 69 1.70 -17.81 -9.47
CA ASN A 69 2.68 -18.70 -8.90
C ASN A 69 3.84 -18.96 -9.88
N ILE A 70 5.05 -19.12 -9.34
CA ILE A 70 6.19 -19.63 -10.10
C ILE A 70 6.04 -21.15 -10.17
N GLN A 71 5.97 -21.69 -11.39
CA GLN A 71 5.69 -23.12 -11.60
C GLN A 71 6.54 -23.69 -12.73
N ILE A 72 6.97 -24.94 -12.56
CA ILE A 72 7.60 -25.73 -13.62
C ILE A 72 6.52 -26.35 -14.50
N GLY A 73 6.60 -26.16 -15.81
CA GLY A 73 5.69 -26.71 -16.81
C GLY A 73 4.31 -26.06 -16.88
N LYS A 74 4.08 -25.02 -16.07
CA LYS A 74 2.81 -24.25 -16.04
C LYS A 74 3.11 -22.75 -16.05
N ASN A 75 2.19 -21.97 -16.60
CA ASN A 75 2.26 -20.51 -16.56
C ASN A 75 1.87 -19.93 -15.18
N ALA A 76 1.98 -18.62 -15.00
CA ALA A 76 1.67 -17.93 -13.75
C ALA A 76 0.25 -18.22 -13.20
N GLY A 77 -0.71 -18.51 -14.07
CA GLY A 77 -2.09 -18.86 -13.71
C GLY A 77 -2.33 -20.36 -13.51
N GLY A 78 -1.29 -21.21 -13.57
CA GLY A 78 -1.39 -22.66 -13.34
C GLY A 78 -1.84 -23.48 -14.56
N GLN A 79 -1.93 -22.88 -15.73
CA GLN A 79 -2.31 -23.53 -16.99
C GLN A 79 -1.09 -23.99 -17.79
N THR A 80 -1.29 -24.73 -18.87
CA THR A 80 -0.22 -25.07 -19.80
C THR A 80 0.42 -23.81 -20.37
N MET A 81 1.76 -23.72 -20.29
CA MET A 81 2.53 -22.63 -20.88
C MET A 81 2.36 -22.61 -22.40
N LYS A 82 2.00 -21.46 -22.98
CA LYS A 82 1.85 -21.29 -24.44
C LYS A 82 2.47 -20.00 -24.90
N VAL A 83 3.14 -20.05 -26.06
CA VAL A 83 3.72 -18.88 -26.74
C VAL A 83 3.31 -18.92 -28.20
N GLY A 84 2.54 -17.93 -28.67
CA GLY A 84 2.03 -17.91 -30.05
C GLY A 84 1.21 -19.14 -30.42
N GLY A 85 0.37 -19.63 -29.51
CA GLY A 85 -0.48 -20.82 -29.69
C GLY A 85 0.23 -22.16 -29.47
N LYS A 86 1.54 -22.20 -29.35
CA LYS A 86 2.33 -23.44 -29.20
C LYS A 86 2.62 -23.71 -27.72
N ALA A 87 2.40 -24.94 -27.27
CA ALA A 87 2.80 -25.37 -25.95
C ALA A 87 4.34 -25.38 -25.81
N VAL A 88 4.83 -24.88 -24.69
CA VAL A 88 6.25 -24.83 -24.35
C VAL A 88 6.49 -25.39 -22.95
N THR A 89 7.74 -25.70 -22.62
CA THR A 89 8.15 -26.19 -21.31
C THR A 89 9.22 -25.30 -20.68
N GLY A 90 9.20 -25.17 -19.36
CA GLY A 90 10.14 -24.33 -18.64
C GLY A 90 9.61 -23.90 -17.28
N ILE A 91 9.82 -22.65 -16.92
CA ILE A 91 9.35 -22.05 -15.69
C ILE A 91 8.44 -20.86 -16.03
N GLY A 92 7.16 -20.96 -15.65
CA GLY A 92 6.23 -19.84 -15.78
C GLY A 92 6.25 -18.97 -14.53
N THR A 93 6.14 -17.66 -14.77
CA THR A 93 6.14 -16.62 -13.75
C THR A 93 5.33 -15.41 -14.21
N HIS A 94 5.23 -14.41 -13.37
CA HIS A 94 4.63 -13.10 -13.69
C HIS A 94 5.63 -12.00 -13.33
N ALA A 95 5.75 -10.96 -14.12
CA ALA A 95 6.53 -9.80 -13.70
C ALA A 95 5.87 -9.15 -12.43
N ILE A 96 6.58 -8.67 -11.50
CA ILE A 96 8.02 -8.68 -11.34
C ILE A 96 8.41 -9.95 -10.59
N SER A 97 9.40 -10.68 -11.06
CA SER A 97 9.76 -11.95 -10.40
C SER A 97 11.27 -12.14 -10.28
N MET A 98 11.69 -12.88 -9.27
CA MET A 98 13.07 -13.31 -9.07
C MET A 98 13.11 -14.74 -8.57
N ILE A 99 13.92 -15.56 -9.22
CA ILE A 99 14.18 -16.95 -8.86
C ILE A 99 15.69 -17.09 -8.65
N SER A 100 16.11 -17.61 -7.51
CA SER A 100 17.53 -17.85 -7.23
C SER A 100 17.87 -19.33 -7.11
N TYR A 101 19.05 -19.69 -7.55
CA TYR A 101 19.61 -21.04 -7.45
C TYR A 101 21.01 -20.99 -6.87
N LYS A 102 21.30 -21.86 -5.91
CA LYS A 102 22.69 -22.17 -5.53
C LYS A 102 23.26 -23.18 -6.53
N LEU A 103 24.37 -22.84 -7.13
CA LEU A 103 25.08 -23.74 -8.01
C LEU A 103 25.96 -24.70 -7.18
N PRO A 104 26.11 -25.98 -7.60
CA PRO A 104 26.93 -26.93 -6.87
C PRO A 104 28.40 -26.45 -6.74
N ALA A 105 29.01 -26.65 -5.59
CA ALA A 105 30.44 -26.38 -5.44
C ALA A 105 31.22 -27.19 -6.51
N ASN A 106 32.19 -26.56 -7.17
CA ASN A 106 33.01 -27.18 -8.26
C ASN A 106 32.19 -27.56 -9.51
N HIS A 107 31.07 -26.95 -9.79
CA HIS A 107 30.38 -27.14 -11.06
C HIS A 107 31.28 -26.70 -12.24
N LYS A 108 31.03 -27.29 -13.42
CA LYS A 108 31.74 -26.96 -14.66
C LYS A 108 30.91 -26.13 -15.62
N PHE A 109 29.76 -25.61 -15.17
CA PHE A 109 28.90 -24.77 -16.01
C PHE A 109 29.56 -23.43 -16.30
N THR A 110 29.53 -23.04 -17.56
CA THR A 110 30.07 -21.77 -18.05
C THR A 110 28.99 -20.86 -18.61
N THR A 111 27.87 -21.44 -19.06
CA THR A 111 26.84 -20.66 -19.72
C THR A 111 25.44 -21.05 -19.22
N PHE A 112 24.62 -20.07 -19.00
CA PHE A 112 23.17 -20.22 -18.88
C PHE A 112 22.51 -19.88 -20.20
N LYS A 113 21.55 -20.68 -20.65
CA LYS A 113 20.71 -20.39 -21.84
C LYS A 113 19.24 -20.62 -21.56
N ALA A 114 18.39 -19.77 -22.12
CA ALA A 114 16.93 -19.90 -22.10
C ALA A 114 16.33 -19.12 -23.28
N ILE A 115 15.02 -19.30 -23.50
CA ILE A 115 14.21 -18.38 -24.29
C ILE A 115 13.28 -17.68 -23.31
N GLY A 116 13.39 -16.36 -23.21
CA GLY A 116 12.41 -15.53 -22.49
C GLY A 116 11.20 -15.27 -23.37
N ALA A 117 10.00 -15.53 -22.91
CA ALA A 117 8.80 -15.38 -23.73
C ALA A 117 7.60 -14.86 -22.93
N LEU A 118 6.72 -14.10 -23.59
CA LEU A 118 5.40 -13.74 -23.07
C LEU A 118 4.41 -14.90 -23.25
N ASP A 119 3.68 -15.23 -22.17
CA ASP A 119 2.67 -16.28 -22.19
C ASP A 119 1.35 -15.79 -22.81
N ASP A 120 0.73 -16.64 -23.62
CA ASP A 120 -0.55 -16.36 -24.26
C ASP A 120 -1.67 -16.07 -23.24
N GLY A 121 -1.57 -16.63 -22.02
CA GLY A 121 -2.53 -16.41 -20.93
C GLY A 121 -2.54 -14.98 -20.43
N GLY A 122 -1.42 -14.27 -20.48
CA GLY A 122 -1.33 -12.85 -20.18
C GLY A 122 -1.68 -11.98 -21.37
N ILE A 123 -0.99 -12.19 -22.48
CA ILE A 123 -1.04 -11.31 -23.64
C ILE A 123 -2.40 -11.28 -24.36
N ASN A 124 -3.17 -12.37 -24.28
CA ASN A 124 -4.49 -12.47 -24.93
C ASN A 124 -5.64 -11.94 -24.07
N GLN A 125 -5.37 -11.40 -22.89
CA GLN A 125 -6.38 -10.75 -22.07
C GLN A 125 -6.80 -9.41 -22.68
N SER A 126 -8.07 -9.03 -22.50
CA SER A 126 -8.60 -7.77 -23.01
C SER A 126 -7.84 -6.58 -22.41
N GLY A 127 -7.38 -5.67 -23.24
CA GLY A 127 -6.62 -4.49 -22.80
C GLY A 127 -5.15 -4.76 -22.45
N SER A 128 -4.64 -5.96 -22.71
CA SER A 128 -3.23 -6.30 -22.40
C SER A 128 -2.24 -5.38 -23.10
N GLN A 129 -1.33 -4.82 -22.32
CA GLN A 129 -0.15 -4.07 -22.76
C GLN A 129 1.14 -4.78 -22.32
N SER A 130 1.08 -6.12 -22.18
CA SER A 130 2.17 -6.91 -21.64
C SER A 130 3.52 -6.54 -22.26
N SER A 131 4.48 -6.24 -21.39
CA SER A 131 5.90 -6.11 -21.73
C SER A 131 6.76 -6.60 -20.56
N VAL A 132 7.88 -7.25 -20.87
CA VAL A 132 8.78 -7.75 -19.84
C VAL A 132 10.23 -7.64 -20.27
N GLU A 133 11.11 -7.51 -19.29
CA GLU A 133 12.55 -7.63 -19.47
C GLU A 133 13.06 -8.85 -18.71
N PHE A 134 13.92 -9.66 -19.32
CA PHE A 134 14.56 -10.82 -18.70
C PHE A 134 16.02 -10.50 -18.38
N LEU A 135 16.39 -10.67 -17.12
CA LEU A 135 17.72 -10.39 -16.61
C LEU A 135 18.30 -11.62 -15.93
N VAL A 136 19.60 -11.82 -16.08
CA VAL A 136 20.33 -12.93 -15.45
C VAL A 136 21.53 -12.38 -14.69
N PHE A 137 21.63 -12.71 -13.39
CA PHE A 137 22.73 -12.27 -12.53
C PHE A 137 23.43 -13.47 -11.89
N THR A 138 24.73 -13.34 -11.66
CA THR A 138 25.58 -14.32 -10.97
C THR A 138 25.85 -13.95 -9.51
N GLU A 139 25.44 -12.77 -9.13
CA GLU A 139 25.45 -12.24 -7.77
C GLU A 139 24.08 -11.67 -7.44
N LYS A 140 23.77 -11.52 -6.15
CA LYS A 140 22.48 -10.95 -5.75
C LYS A 140 22.32 -9.55 -6.38
N PRO A 141 21.28 -9.32 -7.19
CA PRO A 141 21.09 -8.02 -7.84
C PRO A 141 20.92 -6.91 -6.81
N ALA A 142 21.31 -5.68 -7.19
CA ALA A 142 21.23 -4.50 -6.34
C ALA A 142 19.80 -4.27 -5.80
N SER A 143 19.72 -3.63 -4.65
CA SER A 143 18.44 -3.40 -3.92
C SER A 143 17.34 -2.74 -4.76
N THR A 144 17.67 -1.92 -5.74
CA THR A 144 16.70 -1.29 -6.66
C THR A 144 15.92 -2.30 -7.51
N ILE A 145 16.57 -3.36 -7.98
CA ILE A 145 15.88 -4.45 -8.70
C ILE A 145 15.12 -5.34 -7.72
N ALA A 146 15.68 -5.58 -6.54
CA ALA A 146 15.03 -6.33 -5.47
C ALA A 146 13.77 -5.60 -4.94
N VAL A 147 13.80 -4.27 -4.83
CA VAL A 147 12.65 -3.43 -4.47
C VAL A 147 11.56 -3.48 -5.55
N ALA A 148 11.93 -3.47 -6.83
CA ALA A 148 10.97 -3.63 -7.91
C ALA A 148 10.26 -5.00 -7.89
N VAL A 149 10.94 -6.06 -7.41
CA VAL A 149 10.36 -7.41 -7.22
C VAL A 149 9.48 -7.49 -5.97
N SER A 150 9.68 -6.63 -5.00
CA SER A 150 8.91 -6.58 -3.74
C SER A 150 7.79 -5.54 -3.72
N GLY A 151 7.41 -4.94 -4.86
CA GLY A 151 6.32 -3.97 -4.97
C GLY A 151 4.96 -4.50 -4.47
N PRO A 152 4.01 -3.62 -4.09
CA PRO A 152 2.79 -3.96 -3.38
C PRO A 152 1.74 -4.64 -4.27
N ALA A 153 2.01 -5.85 -4.69
CA ALA A 153 0.99 -6.72 -5.26
C ALA A 153 0.39 -7.57 -4.15
N GLY A 154 -0.93 -7.49 -4.00
CA GLY A 154 -1.65 -8.12 -2.91
C GLY A 154 -1.23 -9.55 -2.61
N GLY A 155 -0.87 -9.80 -1.37
CA GLY A 155 -0.89 -11.12 -0.76
C GLY A 155 0.18 -12.09 -1.20
N VAL A 156 1.44 -11.69 -1.25
CA VAL A 156 2.54 -12.68 -1.24
C VAL A 156 2.72 -13.15 0.20
N GLY A 157 2.37 -14.40 0.47
CA GLY A 157 2.73 -15.04 1.73
C GLY A 157 4.24 -14.87 1.95
N ARG A 158 4.62 -14.30 3.08
CA ARG A 158 6.03 -14.18 3.49
C ARG A 158 6.67 -15.56 3.46
N VAL A 159 7.58 -15.79 2.52
CA VAL A 159 8.31 -17.05 2.40
C VAL A 159 9.75 -16.81 2.84
N GLY A 160 10.12 -17.40 3.98
CA GLY A 160 11.49 -17.45 4.48
C GLY A 160 11.95 -16.23 5.29
N GLU A 161 13.26 -16.12 5.47
CA GLU A 161 13.95 -15.15 6.32
C GLU A 161 13.65 -13.67 6.06
N GLN A 162 13.19 -13.31 4.86
CA GLN A 162 12.82 -11.93 4.50
C GLN A 162 11.62 -11.37 5.28
N GLY A 163 10.83 -12.23 5.91
CA GLY A 163 9.76 -11.82 6.81
C GLY A 163 10.18 -11.73 8.28
N ASP A 164 11.44 -12.05 8.58
CA ASP A 164 11.97 -11.96 9.94
C ASP A 164 12.21 -10.48 10.31
N PRO A 165 11.64 -9.99 11.40
CA PRO A 165 11.82 -8.61 11.86
C PRO A 165 13.27 -8.15 11.98
N LYS A 166 14.20 -9.06 12.28
CA LYS A 166 15.65 -8.73 12.37
C LYS A 166 16.22 -8.12 11.07
N HIS A 167 15.57 -8.37 9.92
CA HIS A 167 15.98 -7.85 8.61
C HIS A 167 15.19 -6.60 8.18
N ALA A 168 14.29 -6.06 9.02
CA ALA A 168 13.40 -4.97 8.65
C ALA A 168 14.13 -3.68 8.25
N ILE A 169 15.31 -3.44 8.82
CA ILE A 169 16.12 -2.23 8.58
C ILE A 169 17.09 -2.38 7.40
N GLU A 170 17.52 -3.60 7.07
CA GLU A 170 18.63 -3.87 6.14
C GLU A 170 18.44 -3.31 4.72
N ASN A 171 17.20 -3.13 4.30
CA ASN A 171 16.87 -2.66 2.95
C ASN A 171 16.36 -1.21 2.92
N LEU A 172 16.44 -0.48 4.03
CA LEU A 172 16.07 0.94 4.07
C LEU A 172 17.20 1.80 3.53
N ASN A 173 16.87 2.72 2.64
CA ASN A 173 17.79 3.78 2.21
C ASN A 173 17.74 4.91 3.26
N ILE A 174 18.63 4.86 4.22
CA ILE A 174 18.67 5.77 5.36
C ILE A 174 19.70 6.85 5.09
N HIS A 175 19.32 8.14 5.28
CA HIS A 175 20.25 9.26 5.19
C HIS A 175 21.35 9.12 6.23
N GLU A 176 22.58 9.56 5.91
CA GLU A 176 23.77 9.38 6.75
C GLU A 176 23.67 10.04 8.15
N ASP A 177 22.88 11.11 8.27
CA ASP A 177 22.68 11.83 9.54
C ASP A 177 21.61 11.23 10.44
N VAL A 178 20.93 10.15 10.03
CA VAL A 178 19.88 9.50 10.83
C VAL A 178 20.14 8.01 10.98
N LYS A 179 19.58 7.43 12.03
CA LYS A 179 19.61 6.00 12.31
C LYS A 179 18.21 5.46 12.42
N ALA A 180 17.93 4.33 11.78
CA ALA A 180 16.69 3.58 11.99
C ALA A 180 16.92 2.45 12.98
N THR A 181 15.96 2.25 13.88
CA THR A 181 15.92 1.12 14.82
C THR A 181 14.55 0.47 14.72
N LEU A 182 14.49 -0.85 14.72
CA LEU A 182 13.22 -1.57 14.79
C LEU A 182 12.70 -1.46 16.22
N PHE A 183 11.65 -0.65 16.42
CA PHE A 183 11.08 -0.40 17.73
C PHE A 183 10.22 -1.56 18.22
N ALA A 184 9.34 -2.09 17.39
CA ALA A 184 8.45 -3.19 17.71
C ALA A 184 8.07 -4.00 16.47
N SER A 185 7.72 -5.26 16.64
CA SER A 185 7.28 -6.17 15.58
C SER A 185 6.35 -7.25 16.13
N GLU A 186 5.78 -8.05 15.26
CA GLU A 186 5.07 -9.27 15.64
C GLU A 186 6.00 -10.21 16.48
N PRO A 187 5.50 -10.85 17.51
CA PRO A 187 4.08 -10.96 17.95
C PRO A 187 3.62 -9.89 18.95
N MET A 188 4.44 -8.90 19.30
CA MET A 188 4.11 -7.87 20.28
C MET A 188 2.87 -7.07 19.86
N LEU A 189 2.77 -6.77 18.59
CA LEU A 189 1.63 -6.13 17.92
C LEU A 189 1.28 -6.86 16.63
N LEU A 190 0.05 -6.66 16.12
CA LEU A 190 -0.43 -7.28 14.89
C LEU A 190 -1.13 -6.24 14.01
N SER A 191 -0.75 -6.17 12.72
CA SER A 191 -1.42 -5.30 11.73
C SER A 191 -1.63 -3.86 12.23
N PRO A 192 -0.58 -3.11 12.58
CA PRO A 192 -0.71 -1.72 13.02
C PRO A 192 -1.26 -0.85 11.89
N SER A 193 -2.21 0.04 12.20
CA SER A 193 -2.85 0.96 11.25
C SER A 193 -2.50 2.42 11.50
N SER A 194 -2.27 2.78 12.75
CA SER A 194 -1.92 4.14 13.17
C SER A 194 -1.14 4.09 14.47
N ILE A 195 -0.27 5.07 14.66
CA ILE A 195 0.51 5.28 15.89
C ILE A 195 0.43 6.74 16.32
N ASP A 196 0.59 6.96 17.61
CA ASP A 196 0.86 8.27 18.20
C ASP A 196 1.85 8.13 19.36
N ILE A 197 2.47 9.23 19.77
CA ILE A 197 3.46 9.24 20.86
C ILE A 197 2.99 10.19 21.95
N ASP A 198 2.81 9.67 23.16
CA ASP A 198 2.40 10.50 24.30
C ASP A 198 3.56 11.32 24.91
N HIS A 199 3.22 12.21 25.84
CA HIS A 199 4.17 13.08 26.53
C HIS A 199 5.24 12.33 27.36
N ARG A 200 5.09 11.03 27.58
CA ARG A 200 6.07 10.15 28.24
C ARG A 200 6.99 9.43 27.24
N GLY A 201 6.81 9.65 25.94
CA GLY A 201 7.54 8.96 24.88
C GLY A 201 7.05 7.54 24.59
N ARG A 202 5.87 7.15 25.10
CA ARG A 202 5.29 5.83 24.84
C ARG A 202 4.55 5.84 23.50
N VAL A 203 4.66 4.74 22.76
CA VAL A 203 4.04 4.60 21.46
C VAL A 203 2.67 3.92 21.60
N TRP A 204 1.63 4.62 21.22
CA TRP A 204 0.27 4.12 21.16
C TRP A 204 -0.02 3.57 19.77
N VAL A 205 -0.69 2.42 19.69
CA VAL A 205 -0.90 1.71 18.43
C VAL A 205 -2.34 1.22 18.33
N CYS A 206 -3.00 1.53 17.21
CA CYS A 206 -4.22 0.81 16.81
C CYS A 206 -3.86 -0.43 16.00
N GLU A 207 -4.49 -1.56 16.32
CA GLU A 207 -4.43 -2.79 15.51
C GLU A 207 -5.69 -2.95 14.67
N VAL A 208 -5.51 -3.44 13.43
CA VAL A 208 -6.60 -3.77 12.50
C VAL A 208 -6.48 -5.24 12.08
N VAL A 209 -6.84 -6.15 13.00
CA VAL A 209 -6.88 -7.60 12.74
C VAL A 209 -8.22 -8.00 12.14
N ASN A 210 -9.31 -7.39 12.64
CA ASN A 210 -10.66 -7.61 12.17
C ASN A 210 -11.01 -6.65 11.04
N TYR A 211 -10.63 -6.99 9.81
CA TYR A 211 -10.80 -6.11 8.65
C TYR A 211 -11.31 -6.87 7.43
N ARG A 212 -12.31 -6.33 6.73
CA ARG A 212 -12.89 -6.91 5.50
C ARG A 212 -13.26 -8.40 5.69
N ARG A 213 -12.69 -9.30 4.86
CA ARG A 213 -12.92 -10.75 4.94
C ARG A 213 -12.44 -11.38 6.26
N HIS A 214 -11.63 -10.67 7.03
CA HIS A 214 -11.06 -11.14 8.29
C HIS A 214 -11.78 -10.58 9.54
N LYS A 215 -12.96 -10.01 9.38
CA LYS A 215 -13.74 -9.34 10.45
C LYS A 215 -14.03 -10.16 11.71
N ASN A 216 -13.79 -11.44 11.71
CA ASN A 216 -13.97 -12.32 12.87
C ASN A 216 -12.68 -13.08 13.24
N LYS A 217 -11.52 -12.63 12.77
CA LYS A 217 -10.23 -13.28 13.04
C LYS A 217 -9.86 -13.20 14.53
N ARG A 218 -10.25 -12.13 15.21
CA ARG A 218 -10.10 -11.93 16.66
C ARG A 218 -11.49 -11.68 17.27
N PRO A 219 -12.13 -12.71 17.87
CA PRO A 219 -13.49 -12.59 18.40
C PRO A 219 -13.64 -11.53 19.49
N GLU A 220 -12.59 -11.29 20.29
CA GLU A 220 -12.54 -10.31 21.37
C GLU A 220 -12.51 -8.86 20.86
N GLY A 221 -12.25 -8.65 19.58
CA GLY A 221 -12.11 -7.33 18.95
C GLY A 221 -10.68 -6.88 18.81
N ASP A 222 -10.50 -5.78 18.08
CA ASP A 222 -9.19 -5.16 17.89
C ASP A 222 -8.71 -4.44 19.15
N ARG A 223 -7.43 -4.07 19.21
CA ARG A 223 -6.79 -3.50 20.40
C ARG A 223 -6.23 -2.12 20.12
N ILE A 224 -6.21 -1.32 21.20
CA ILE A 224 -5.32 -0.16 21.33
C ILE A 224 -4.23 -0.56 22.31
N LEU A 225 -2.98 -0.48 21.88
CA LEU A 225 -1.80 -0.87 22.65
C LEU A 225 -0.99 0.35 23.06
N ILE A 226 -0.28 0.21 24.19
CA ILE A 226 0.78 1.12 24.64
C ILE A 226 2.07 0.32 24.66
N LEU A 227 3.07 0.77 23.91
CA LEU A 227 4.39 0.19 23.85
C LEU A 227 5.38 1.11 24.58
N GLU A 228 6.19 0.55 25.44
CA GLU A 228 7.19 1.27 26.23
C GLU A 228 8.59 0.70 25.97
N ASP A 229 9.58 1.57 25.82
CA ASP A 229 11.01 1.29 25.93
C ASP A 229 11.43 1.69 27.34
N THR A 230 11.65 0.71 28.22
CA THR A 230 11.92 0.99 29.65
C THR A 230 13.40 1.06 29.98
N ASP A 231 14.29 0.61 29.07
CA ASP A 231 15.74 0.61 29.28
C ASP A 231 16.50 1.59 28.36
N GLY A 232 15.81 2.24 27.41
CA GLY A 232 16.36 3.29 26.56
C GLY A 232 17.17 2.78 25.38
N ASP A 233 16.96 1.53 24.93
CA ASP A 233 17.67 0.95 23.78
C ASP A 233 16.99 1.25 22.44
N ASN A 234 15.90 2.01 22.45
CA ASN A 234 15.02 2.35 21.31
C ASN A 234 14.23 1.14 20.77
N LYS A 235 13.92 0.18 21.63
CA LYS A 235 13.02 -0.94 21.34
C LYS A 235 12.00 -1.09 22.45
N ALA A 236 10.78 -1.44 22.06
CA ALA A 236 9.75 -1.71 23.04
C ALA A 236 10.04 -3.04 23.76
N ASP A 237 10.13 -3.01 25.07
CA ASP A 237 10.28 -4.19 25.94
C ASP A 237 9.01 -4.46 26.75
N LYS A 238 8.05 -3.54 26.76
CA LYS A 238 6.79 -3.67 27.48
C LYS A 238 5.61 -3.28 26.61
N VAL A 239 4.56 -4.08 26.70
CA VAL A 239 3.28 -3.83 26.01
C VAL A 239 2.12 -3.91 26.98
N LYS A 240 1.22 -2.94 26.90
CA LYS A 240 -0.06 -2.94 27.62
C LYS A 240 -1.19 -2.84 26.61
N THR A 241 -2.32 -3.50 26.89
CA THR A 241 -3.57 -3.26 26.19
C THR A 241 -4.35 -2.18 26.95
N PHE A 242 -4.46 -1.00 26.34
CA PHE A 242 -5.28 0.10 26.86
C PHE A 242 -6.77 -0.24 26.76
N TYR A 243 -7.20 -0.70 25.58
CA TYR A 243 -8.57 -1.11 25.32
C TYR A 243 -8.63 -2.23 24.28
N GLN A 244 -9.61 -3.11 24.44
CA GLN A 244 -9.94 -4.15 23.45
C GLN A 244 -11.45 -4.28 23.33
N GLY A 245 -11.96 -4.32 22.10
CA GLY A 245 -13.41 -4.49 21.89
C GLY A 245 -13.78 -4.50 20.41
N ARG A 246 -14.96 -5.08 20.15
CA ARG A 246 -15.53 -5.14 18.80
C ARG A 246 -15.96 -3.78 18.26
N ASP A 247 -16.18 -2.84 19.13
CA ASP A 247 -16.62 -1.47 18.82
C ASP A 247 -15.50 -0.58 18.29
N ILE A 248 -14.25 -1.04 18.38
CA ILE A 248 -13.09 -0.41 17.76
C ILE A 248 -12.51 -1.23 16.59
N ASP A 249 -13.20 -2.27 16.14
CA ASP A 249 -12.76 -3.02 14.96
C ASP A 249 -12.52 -2.08 13.76
N SER A 250 -11.43 -2.33 13.03
CA SER A 250 -11.05 -1.50 11.89
C SER A 250 -10.70 -0.05 12.26
N ALA A 251 -10.00 0.15 13.38
CA ALA A 251 -9.49 1.45 13.77
C ALA A 251 -8.38 1.91 12.82
N HIS A 252 -8.52 3.12 12.25
CA HIS A 252 -7.55 3.70 11.32
C HIS A 252 -6.81 4.91 11.89
N GLY A 253 -7.10 5.31 13.11
CA GLY A 253 -6.40 6.40 13.77
C GLY A 253 -6.47 6.35 15.28
N VAL A 254 -5.37 6.70 15.94
CA VAL A 254 -5.27 6.97 17.37
C VAL A 254 -4.51 8.27 17.57
N SER A 255 -4.98 9.10 18.51
CA SER A 255 -4.28 10.31 18.93
C SER A 255 -4.45 10.52 20.43
N VAL A 256 -3.38 10.90 21.11
CA VAL A 256 -3.29 10.97 22.57
C VAL A 256 -3.08 12.40 23.03
N PHE A 257 -4.07 12.96 23.72
CA PHE A 257 -4.09 14.34 24.19
C PHE A 257 -4.27 14.38 25.73
N GLY A 258 -3.17 14.16 26.44
CA GLY A 258 -3.19 14.10 27.90
C GLY A 258 -3.96 12.89 28.40
N ASP A 259 -5.13 13.12 29.04
CA ASP A 259 -6.05 12.09 29.53
C ASP A 259 -7.08 11.62 28.48
N LYS A 260 -7.06 12.21 27.27
CA LYS A 260 -7.98 11.89 26.16
C LYS A 260 -7.28 11.10 25.07
N ILE A 261 -7.90 10.01 24.70
CA ILE A 261 -7.45 9.16 23.59
C ILE A 261 -8.56 9.14 22.54
N VAL A 262 -8.30 9.77 21.41
CA VAL A 262 -9.24 9.88 20.28
C VAL A 262 -8.97 8.76 19.30
N VAL A 263 -9.99 7.97 18.97
CA VAL A 263 -9.88 6.81 18.10
C VAL A 263 -10.90 6.91 16.98
N SER A 264 -10.43 6.88 15.75
CA SER A 264 -11.30 6.74 14.58
C SER A 264 -11.44 5.27 14.20
N CYS A 265 -12.64 4.76 14.17
CA CYS A 265 -12.89 3.34 13.93
C CYS A 265 -14.26 3.10 13.32
N GLY A 266 -14.33 2.20 12.35
CA GLY A 266 -15.59 1.79 11.76
C GLY A 266 -16.40 2.95 11.20
N ASP A 267 -17.51 3.30 11.86
CA ASP A 267 -18.46 4.36 11.45
C ASP A 267 -18.39 5.61 12.35
N LYS A 268 -17.36 5.77 13.17
CA LYS A 268 -17.34 6.76 14.24
C LYS A 268 -15.95 7.27 14.59
N ILE A 269 -15.94 8.38 15.34
CA ILE A 269 -14.81 8.84 16.15
C ILE A 269 -15.24 8.74 17.61
N MET A 270 -14.42 8.04 18.41
CA MET A 270 -14.62 7.83 19.83
C MET A 270 -13.56 8.58 20.64
N VAL A 271 -13.94 9.05 21.82
CA VAL A 271 -13.04 9.61 22.82
C VAL A 271 -13.06 8.71 24.04
N PHE A 272 -11.93 8.17 24.40
CA PHE A 272 -11.67 7.50 25.67
C PHE A 272 -11.06 8.50 26.64
N THR A 273 -11.35 8.37 27.93
CA THR A 273 -10.76 9.19 28.97
C THR A 273 -10.15 8.28 30.03
N ASP A 274 -8.87 8.49 30.32
CA ASP A 274 -8.10 7.87 31.40
C ASP A 274 -7.75 8.98 32.41
N LYS A 275 -8.59 9.19 33.44
CA LYS A 275 -8.46 10.30 34.38
C LYS A 275 -7.41 10.07 35.45
N ASP A 276 -7.25 8.82 35.89
CA ASP A 276 -6.32 8.47 36.95
C ASP A 276 -4.95 8.00 36.47
N GLY A 277 -4.78 7.86 35.15
CA GLY A 277 -3.51 7.55 34.50
C GLY A 277 -3.06 6.09 34.70
N ASP A 278 -4.00 5.16 34.92
CA ASP A 278 -3.70 3.74 35.12
C ASP A 278 -3.52 2.95 33.80
N ASP A 279 -3.61 3.63 32.67
CA ASP A 279 -3.56 3.10 31.30
C ASP A 279 -4.78 2.23 30.98
N LYS A 280 -5.95 2.58 31.52
CA LYS A 280 -7.26 2.02 31.16
C LYS A 280 -8.30 3.14 31.05
N PRO A 281 -9.29 2.99 30.18
CA PRO A 281 -10.30 4.03 30.05
C PRO A 281 -11.32 3.97 31.19
N ASP A 282 -11.50 5.08 31.93
CA ASP A 282 -12.58 5.30 32.88
C ASP A 282 -13.93 5.50 32.20
N SER A 283 -13.89 6.09 31.00
CA SER A 283 -15.08 6.34 30.19
C SER A 283 -14.77 6.35 28.71
N LYS A 284 -15.80 6.12 27.91
CA LYS A 284 -15.77 6.28 26.45
C LYS A 284 -17.07 6.87 25.95
N GLU A 285 -16.96 7.72 24.93
CA GLU A 285 -18.11 8.33 24.26
C GLU A 285 -17.86 8.46 22.76
N ASN A 286 -18.93 8.54 21.98
CA ASN A 286 -18.82 8.89 20.57
C ASN A 286 -18.75 10.41 20.44
N LEU A 287 -17.80 10.92 19.69
CA LEU A 287 -17.74 12.33 19.26
C LEU A 287 -18.56 12.51 17.98
N PHE A 288 -18.32 11.64 17.00
CA PHE A 288 -19.04 11.60 15.73
C PHE A 288 -19.46 10.18 15.38
N THR A 289 -20.52 10.07 14.58
CA THR A 289 -21.14 8.80 14.15
C THR A 289 -21.56 8.85 12.68
N GLY A 290 -22.10 7.74 12.17
CA GLY A 290 -22.78 7.67 10.89
C GLY A 290 -21.86 7.79 9.66
N ILE A 291 -20.55 7.66 9.86
CA ILE A 291 -19.57 7.67 8.77
C ILE A 291 -19.65 6.33 8.04
N ALA A 292 -19.74 6.35 6.71
CA ALA A 292 -19.76 5.12 5.91
C ALA A 292 -18.34 4.54 5.71
N GLY A 293 -18.24 3.41 5.04
CA GLY A 293 -16.94 2.79 4.78
C GLY A 293 -16.36 2.03 5.99
N THR A 294 -17.19 1.47 6.84
CA THR A 294 -16.84 0.84 8.13
C THR A 294 -15.79 -0.27 8.05
N GLN A 295 -15.66 -0.93 6.91
CA GLN A 295 -14.67 -2.00 6.65
C GLN A 295 -13.85 -1.67 5.41
N HIS A 296 -13.56 -0.40 5.21
CA HIS A 296 -12.84 0.10 4.05
C HIS A 296 -11.82 1.17 4.45
N ASP A 297 -10.65 1.07 3.90
CA ASP A 297 -9.56 2.04 4.04
C ASP A 297 -9.85 3.43 3.43
N HIS A 298 -10.99 3.62 2.78
CA HIS A 298 -11.51 4.92 2.33
C HIS A 298 -12.58 5.48 3.29
N GLY A 299 -12.68 4.95 4.51
CA GLY A 299 -13.53 5.46 5.58
C GLY A 299 -12.87 6.61 6.34
N ILE A 300 -13.11 6.64 7.65
CA ILE A 300 -12.51 7.62 8.56
C ILE A 300 -11.04 7.33 8.82
N HIS A 301 -10.22 8.37 8.96
CA HIS A 301 -8.80 8.30 9.26
C HIS A 301 -8.45 9.03 10.55
N ALA A 302 -7.13 9.16 10.84
CA ALA A 302 -6.62 9.72 12.09
C ALA A 302 -7.11 11.15 12.37
N VAL A 303 -7.20 11.47 13.65
CA VAL A 303 -7.50 12.81 14.16
C VAL A 303 -6.21 13.42 14.70
N HIS A 304 -5.89 14.64 14.29
CA HIS A 304 -4.73 15.39 14.79
C HIS A 304 -5.15 16.65 15.50
N PHE A 305 -4.29 17.16 16.39
CA PHE A 305 -4.50 18.40 17.12
C PHE A 305 -3.71 19.52 16.48
N GLY A 306 -4.39 20.61 16.14
CA GLY A 306 -3.77 21.77 15.53
C GLY A 306 -3.26 22.79 16.56
N PRO A 307 -2.41 23.73 16.14
CA PRO A 307 -1.87 24.78 17.00
C PRO A 307 -2.93 25.77 17.49
N ASP A 308 -4.11 25.76 16.88
CA ASP A 308 -5.29 26.54 17.25
C ASP A 308 -6.17 25.85 18.30
N GLY A 309 -5.76 24.68 18.80
CA GLY A 309 -6.52 23.93 19.79
C GLY A 309 -7.70 23.13 19.21
N LYS A 310 -7.76 22.97 17.89
CA LYS A 310 -8.84 22.23 17.21
C LYS A 310 -8.39 20.84 16.78
N TYR A 311 -9.34 19.96 16.57
CA TYR A 311 -9.15 18.68 15.89
C TYR A 311 -9.18 18.86 14.37
N TYR A 312 -8.28 18.16 13.68
CA TYR A 312 -8.20 18.04 12.24
C TYR A 312 -8.26 16.57 11.85
N PHE A 313 -9.12 16.24 10.91
CA PHE A 313 -9.27 14.85 10.46
C PHE A 313 -9.88 14.79 9.06
N ASN A 314 -9.90 13.61 8.49
CA ASN A 314 -10.44 13.41 7.15
C ASN A 314 -11.09 12.03 7.01
N PHE A 315 -11.86 11.88 5.95
CA PHE A 315 -12.28 10.59 5.44
C PHE A 315 -12.11 10.51 3.91
N GLY A 316 -11.89 9.30 3.41
CA GLY A 316 -11.87 9.01 1.98
C GLY A 316 -13.27 8.96 1.35
N ASN A 317 -13.35 8.73 0.07
CA ASN A 317 -14.61 8.79 -0.70
C ASN A 317 -15.69 7.76 -0.28
N SER A 318 -15.35 6.79 0.59
CA SER A 318 -16.34 5.89 1.18
C SER A 318 -16.97 6.44 2.47
N GLY A 319 -16.43 7.52 3.04
CA GLY A 319 -16.94 8.13 4.29
C GLY A 319 -18.33 8.75 4.15
N ARG A 320 -18.59 9.41 3.05
CA ARG A 320 -19.86 9.93 2.55
C ARG A 320 -20.58 10.96 3.40
N GLN A 321 -20.60 10.85 4.72
CA GLN A 321 -21.33 11.72 5.64
C GLN A 321 -20.76 11.63 7.03
N ILE A 322 -21.12 12.58 7.87
CA ILE A 322 -20.81 12.58 9.29
C ILE A 322 -22.02 13.09 10.09
N LYS A 323 -22.24 12.52 11.27
CA LYS A 323 -23.30 12.87 12.21
C LYS A 323 -22.72 13.13 13.58
N ASP A 324 -23.42 13.89 14.39
CA ASP A 324 -23.09 14.08 15.80
C ASP A 324 -23.28 12.78 16.61
N LYS A 325 -22.97 12.85 17.91
CA LYS A 325 -23.13 11.72 18.83
C LYS A 325 -24.57 11.23 18.96
N ASP A 326 -25.56 12.08 18.70
CA ASP A 326 -26.99 11.78 18.79
C ASP A 326 -27.56 11.28 17.44
N GLY A 327 -26.72 11.13 16.42
CA GLY A 327 -27.07 10.65 15.08
C GLY A 327 -27.73 11.70 14.19
N LYS A 328 -27.65 13.00 14.52
CA LYS A 328 -28.11 14.09 13.66
C LYS A 328 -27.05 14.47 12.66
N PRO A 329 -27.41 14.80 11.41
CA PRO A 329 -26.45 15.32 10.43
C PRO A 329 -25.72 16.54 10.96
N ILE A 330 -24.40 16.62 10.74
CA ILE A 330 -23.62 17.84 11.01
C ILE A 330 -23.98 18.88 9.96
N ILE A 331 -24.29 20.07 10.45
CA ILE A 331 -24.33 21.29 9.63
C ILE A 331 -23.08 22.08 9.98
N ASP A 332 -22.21 22.33 9.02
CA ASP A 332 -20.98 23.05 9.26
C ASP A 332 -21.17 24.58 9.40
N MET A 333 -20.11 25.29 9.76
CA MET A 333 -20.18 26.74 9.94
C MET A 333 -20.54 27.52 8.66
N ALA A 334 -20.38 26.91 7.49
CA ALA A 334 -20.85 27.49 6.23
C ALA A 334 -22.35 27.25 5.98
N GLY A 335 -23.04 26.56 6.90
CA GLY A 335 -24.48 26.26 6.82
C GLY A 335 -24.81 25.06 5.93
N ASN A 336 -23.85 24.24 5.55
CA ASN A 336 -24.05 23.08 4.68
C ASN A 336 -24.11 21.78 5.49
N GLU A 337 -24.99 20.86 5.08
CA GLU A 337 -24.97 19.48 5.59
C GLU A 337 -23.73 18.75 5.05
N VAL A 338 -22.96 18.13 5.96
CA VAL A 338 -21.73 17.40 5.62
C VAL A 338 -22.08 16.03 5.05
N ASN A 339 -22.16 15.95 3.72
CA ASN A 339 -22.47 14.72 3.00
C ASN A 339 -21.93 14.78 1.54
N ASP A 340 -21.96 13.64 0.82
CA ASP A 340 -21.45 13.51 -0.55
C ASP A 340 -22.51 13.76 -1.65
N LYS A 341 -23.56 14.51 -1.34
CA LYS A 341 -24.68 14.78 -2.29
C LYS A 341 -24.41 15.91 -3.29
N ARG A 342 -23.19 16.45 -3.31
CA ARG A 342 -22.77 17.56 -4.18
C ARG A 342 -23.56 18.86 -3.93
N LYS A 343 -23.77 19.19 -2.63
CA LYS A 343 -24.46 20.40 -2.17
C LYS A 343 -23.75 20.99 -0.91
N PRO A 344 -22.56 21.54 -1.02
CA PRO A 344 -21.63 21.50 -2.17
C PRO A 344 -20.70 20.27 -2.17
N TYR A 345 -20.57 19.55 -1.05
CA TYR A 345 -19.53 18.55 -0.78
C TYR A 345 -19.76 17.24 -1.53
N GLN A 346 -18.65 16.58 -1.87
CA GLN A 346 -18.63 15.25 -2.48
C GLN A 346 -17.31 14.52 -2.18
N GLN A 347 -17.37 13.18 -2.18
CA GLN A 347 -16.21 12.27 -2.08
C GLN A 347 -15.44 12.42 -0.75
N GLY A 348 -14.12 12.24 -0.77
CA GLY A 348 -13.27 12.45 0.40
C GLY A 348 -13.25 13.92 0.86
N MET A 349 -13.19 14.14 2.17
CA MET A 349 -13.31 15.46 2.77
C MET A 349 -12.31 15.63 3.91
N VAL A 350 -11.97 16.89 4.21
CA VAL A 350 -11.11 17.31 5.33
C VAL A 350 -11.90 18.24 6.24
N PHE A 351 -11.73 18.06 7.55
CA PHE A 351 -12.51 18.72 8.56
C PHE A 351 -11.65 19.35 9.64
N ARG A 352 -12.20 20.38 10.30
CA ARG A 352 -11.70 20.98 11.52
C ARG A 352 -12.87 21.22 12.47
N CYS A 353 -12.69 21.02 13.79
CA CYS A 353 -13.68 21.34 14.79
C CYS A 353 -13.04 21.53 16.18
N ASN A 354 -13.80 22.07 17.12
CA ASN A 354 -13.41 22.06 18.52
C ASN A 354 -13.37 20.61 19.09
N PRO A 355 -12.63 20.35 20.19
CA PRO A 355 -12.58 19.01 20.81
C PRO A 355 -13.91 18.43 21.25
N ASP A 356 -14.94 19.26 21.45
CA ASP A 356 -16.31 18.82 21.77
C ASP A 356 -17.19 18.60 20.53
N GLY A 357 -16.62 18.77 19.32
CA GLY A 357 -17.30 18.65 18.04
C GLY A 357 -18.04 19.89 17.56
N SER A 358 -18.03 20.98 18.35
CA SER A 358 -18.61 22.28 17.95
C SER A 358 -17.73 23.00 16.91
N ASP A 359 -18.25 24.08 16.33
CA ASP A 359 -17.61 24.90 15.30
C ASP A 359 -17.01 24.04 14.16
N PHE A 360 -17.85 23.12 13.67
CA PHE A 360 -17.44 22.17 12.64
C PHE A 360 -17.27 22.85 11.27
N GLU A 361 -16.14 22.64 10.65
CA GLU A 361 -15.79 23.22 9.34
C GLU A 361 -15.41 22.10 8.36
N THR A 362 -15.94 22.18 7.13
CA THR A 362 -15.46 21.38 5.98
C THR A 362 -14.45 22.20 5.21
N LEU A 363 -13.16 21.87 5.32
CA LEU A 363 -12.06 22.66 4.76
C LEU A 363 -11.84 22.40 3.27
N GLY A 364 -12.00 21.15 2.84
CA GLY A 364 -11.82 20.75 1.45
C GLY A 364 -12.53 19.45 1.14
N TRP A 365 -12.80 19.22 -0.15
CA TRP A 365 -13.54 18.03 -0.57
C TRP A 365 -13.12 17.52 -1.95
N ASN A 366 -13.74 16.41 -2.35
CA ASN A 366 -13.53 15.79 -3.65
C ASN A 366 -12.16 15.14 -3.80
N PHE A 367 -11.67 14.57 -2.69
CA PHE A 367 -10.53 13.67 -2.66
C PHE A 367 -10.97 12.23 -2.94
N ARG A 368 -10.02 11.37 -3.29
CA ARG A 368 -10.28 9.93 -3.40
C ARG A 368 -10.11 9.22 -2.06
N ASN A 369 -8.90 9.14 -1.56
CA ASN A 369 -8.57 8.53 -0.28
C ASN A 369 -7.42 9.30 0.39
N ASN A 370 -7.72 10.52 0.76
CA ASN A 370 -6.86 11.37 1.56
C ASN A 370 -6.63 10.71 2.92
N TRP A 371 -5.41 10.21 3.15
CA TRP A 371 -5.17 9.34 4.29
C TRP A 371 -4.96 10.14 5.58
N GLU A 372 -3.88 10.85 5.71
CA GLU A 372 -3.63 11.66 6.90
C GLU A 372 -3.63 13.14 6.59
N VAL A 373 -4.08 13.93 7.56
CA VAL A 373 -3.94 15.38 7.57
C VAL A 373 -2.85 15.75 8.58
N CYS A 374 -1.95 16.64 8.19
CA CYS A 374 -0.92 17.20 9.04
C CYS A 374 -1.09 18.70 9.09
N VAL A 375 -0.94 19.28 10.29
CA VAL A 375 -1.04 20.73 10.50
C VAL A 375 0.26 21.21 11.10
N ASP A 376 0.93 22.14 10.43
CA ASP A 376 2.18 22.70 10.93
C ASP A 376 1.93 23.76 12.02
N SER A 377 3.00 24.24 12.65
CA SER A 377 2.92 25.24 13.73
C SER A 377 2.38 26.62 13.29
N PHE A 378 2.23 26.85 12.00
CA PHE A 378 1.64 28.06 11.43
C PHE A 378 0.17 27.87 11.03
N GLY A 379 -0.38 26.66 11.22
CA GLY A 379 -1.73 26.33 10.82
C GLY A 379 -1.87 25.91 9.36
N THR A 380 -0.77 25.69 8.66
CA THR A 380 -0.79 25.21 7.27
C THR A 380 -1.15 23.72 7.26
N ILE A 381 -2.10 23.35 6.43
CA ILE A 381 -2.66 22.00 6.39
C ILE A 381 -2.17 21.27 5.16
N TRP A 382 -1.63 20.09 5.38
CA TRP A 382 -1.10 19.19 4.36
C TRP A 382 -1.77 17.84 4.44
N GLN A 383 -1.95 17.18 3.33
CA GLN A 383 -2.37 15.77 3.32
C GLN A 383 -1.94 15.03 2.06
N SER A 384 -1.85 13.72 2.18
CA SER A 384 -1.69 12.82 1.05
C SER A 384 -3.04 12.44 0.46
N ASP A 385 -3.06 12.05 -0.82
CA ASP A 385 -4.21 11.43 -1.46
C ASP A 385 -3.71 10.38 -2.46
N ASN A 386 -4.14 9.13 -2.29
CA ASN A 386 -3.62 8.02 -3.07
C ASN A 386 -4.43 7.73 -4.32
N ASP A 387 -3.80 7.05 -5.26
CA ASP A 387 -4.44 6.52 -6.45
C ASP A 387 -4.01 5.09 -6.76
N ASP A 388 -4.94 4.29 -7.25
CA ASP A 388 -4.71 2.94 -7.75
C ASP A 388 -5.49 2.65 -9.04
N ASP A 389 -6.09 3.69 -9.64
CA ASP A 389 -6.95 3.57 -10.81
C ASP A 389 -6.17 3.42 -12.14
N GLY A 390 -4.94 2.93 -12.08
CA GLY A 390 -4.08 2.72 -13.24
C GLY A 390 -3.07 3.84 -13.49
N ASN A 391 -3.06 4.85 -12.64
CA ASN A 391 -1.98 5.84 -12.52
C ASN A 391 -1.26 5.59 -11.21
N ARG A 392 -0.01 5.23 -11.23
CA ARG A 392 0.81 4.87 -10.06
C ARG A 392 1.20 6.05 -9.18
N GLY A 393 0.75 7.24 -9.53
CA GLY A 393 1.05 8.46 -8.78
C GLY A 393 0.19 8.60 -7.53
N VAL A 394 0.76 9.21 -6.52
CA VAL A 394 0.06 9.78 -5.37
C VAL A 394 0.30 11.29 -5.37
N ARG A 395 -0.46 12.02 -4.59
CA ARG A 395 -0.26 13.47 -4.48
C ARG A 395 -0.18 13.93 -3.04
N ILE A 396 0.58 15.00 -2.82
CA ILE A 396 0.55 15.77 -1.58
C ILE A 396 -0.09 17.11 -1.90
N ASN A 397 -1.04 17.48 -1.08
CA ASN A 397 -1.83 18.71 -1.25
C ASN A 397 -1.62 19.64 -0.08
N TYR A 398 -1.51 20.92 -0.37
CA TYR A 398 -1.90 21.99 0.54
C TYR A 398 -3.42 22.01 0.62
N VAL A 399 -4.00 21.92 1.81
CA VAL A 399 -5.45 22.01 1.98
C VAL A 399 -5.85 23.47 2.08
N MET A 400 -6.35 24.00 0.98
CA MET A 400 -6.94 25.33 0.90
C MET A 400 -8.39 25.28 1.37
N GLU A 401 -8.80 26.20 2.21
CA GLU A 401 -10.19 26.33 2.67
C GLU A 401 -11.15 26.45 1.49
N PHE A 402 -12.25 25.68 1.53
CA PHE A 402 -13.23 25.53 0.44
C PHE A 402 -12.61 25.03 -0.88
N GLY A 403 -11.50 24.30 -0.80
CA GLY A 403 -10.84 23.71 -1.96
C GLY A 403 -11.56 22.48 -2.51
N ASN A 404 -11.70 22.43 -3.85
CA ASN A 404 -12.15 21.24 -4.58
C ASN A 404 -10.93 20.53 -5.19
N TYR A 405 -10.76 19.23 -4.90
CA TYR A 405 -9.57 18.46 -5.28
C TYR A 405 -9.78 17.50 -6.46
N GLY A 406 -10.95 17.53 -7.09
CA GLY A 406 -11.15 17.08 -8.47
C GLY A 406 -11.26 15.58 -8.69
N TYR A 407 -11.37 14.72 -7.69
CA TYR A 407 -11.54 13.28 -7.92
C TYR A 407 -12.77 12.97 -8.80
N ARG A 408 -13.84 13.72 -8.65
CA ARG A 408 -15.00 13.73 -9.55
C ARG A 408 -15.14 15.07 -10.24
N GLY A 409 -15.55 15.06 -11.49
CA GLY A 409 -15.85 16.30 -12.23
C GLY A 409 -16.90 17.13 -11.51
N GLU A 410 -16.57 18.39 -11.17
CA GLU A 410 -17.45 19.27 -10.39
C GLU A 410 -18.82 19.47 -11.07
N LEU A 411 -18.82 19.70 -12.36
CA LEU A 411 -20.04 19.93 -13.13
C LEU A 411 -20.84 18.65 -13.39
N THR A 412 -20.16 17.53 -13.66
CA THR A 412 -20.79 16.30 -14.15
C THR A 412 -20.89 15.20 -13.09
N GLY A 413 -20.08 15.24 -12.02
CA GLY A 413 -19.92 14.18 -11.05
C GLY A 413 -19.22 12.93 -11.61
N ARG A 414 -18.66 12.99 -12.81
CA ARG A 414 -18.06 11.84 -13.50
C ARG A 414 -16.63 11.57 -13.02
N GLY A 415 -16.25 10.31 -13.00
CA GLY A 415 -14.90 9.88 -12.74
C GLY A 415 -13.93 10.24 -13.87
N TRP A 416 -12.64 10.05 -13.63
CA TRP A 416 -11.59 10.40 -14.60
C TRP A 416 -11.62 9.57 -15.88
N ARG A 417 -12.21 8.37 -15.87
CA ARG A 417 -12.39 7.53 -17.07
C ARG A 417 -13.51 7.98 -17.99
N ASP A 418 -14.40 8.81 -17.48
CA ASP A 418 -15.54 9.33 -18.24
C ASP A 418 -15.15 10.61 -19.01
N LYS A 419 -16.02 11.04 -19.92
CA LYS A 419 -15.88 12.37 -20.53
C LYS A 419 -16.07 13.44 -19.46
N ARG A 420 -15.02 14.18 -19.19
CA ARG A 420 -14.97 15.29 -18.24
C ARG A 420 -14.89 16.62 -18.97
N SER A 421 -14.84 17.70 -18.23
CA SER A 421 -14.68 19.06 -18.73
C SER A 421 -13.25 19.39 -19.18
N ASN A 422 -12.25 18.60 -18.81
CA ASN A 422 -10.88 18.80 -19.26
C ASN A 422 -10.74 18.46 -20.77
N ILE A 423 -9.76 19.07 -21.39
CA ILE A 423 -9.58 19.07 -22.83
C ILE A 423 -8.74 17.91 -23.36
N GLU A 424 -8.05 17.19 -22.47
CA GLU A 424 -7.15 16.12 -22.86
C GLU A 424 -7.92 14.88 -23.35
N LYS A 425 -7.44 14.30 -24.44
CA LYS A 425 -8.05 13.12 -25.05
C LYS A 425 -7.50 11.81 -24.50
N GLU A 426 -6.20 11.80 -24.17
CA GLU A 426 -5.52 10.64 -23.62
C GLU A 426 -5.83 10.47 -22.14
N VAL A 427 -6.26 9.27 -21.75
CA VAL A 427 -6.67 8.98 -20.38
C VAL A 427 -5.60 9.32 -19.32
N PRO A 428 -4.31 8.97 -19.49
CA PRO A 428 -3.31 9.33 -18.51
C PRO A 428 -3.16 10.83 -18.30
N LEU A 429 -3.29 11.65 -19.36
CA LEU A 429 -3.13 13.09 -19.29
C LEU A 429 -4.33 13.83 -18.70
N ARG A 430 -5.51 13.22 -18.73
CA ARG A 430 -6.74 13.77 -18.13
C ARG A 430 -7.04 13.21 -16.74
N HIS A 431 -6.10 12.50 -16.15
CA HIS A 431 -6.26 11.97 -14.81
C HIS A 431 -6.40 13.11 -13.80
N TRP A 432 -7.26 12.94 -12.80
CA TRP A 432 -7.58 13.97 -11.80
C TRP A 432 -6.36 14.47 -11.02
N HIS A 433 -5.28 13.69 -10.91
CA HIS A 433 -4.00 14.14 -10.36
C HIS A 433 -3.34 15.25 -11.18
N LEU A 434 -3.69 15.41 -12.44
CA LEU A 434 -3.09 16.39 -13.34
C LEU A 434 -3.83 17.74 -13.35
N ASN A 435 -4.58 18.03 -12.29
CA ASN A 435 -5.22 19.33 -12.07
C ASN A 435 -6.22 19.71 -13.16
N ASP A 436 -7.35 19.03 -13.19
CA ASP A 436 -8.49 19.43 -14.04
C ASP A 436 -8.84 20.93 -13.82
N PRO A 437 -9.33 21.61 -14.84
CA PRO A 437 -9.78 23.01 -14.68
C PRO A 437 -10.77 23.17 -13.53
N GLY A 438 -10.54 24.18 -12.67
CA GLY A 438 -11.41 24.50 -11.54
C GLY A 438 -11.13 23.71 -10.26
N VAL A 439 -10.06 22.92 -10.20
CA VAL A 439 -9.62 22.23 -8.98
C VAL A 439 -8.36 22.87 -8.39
N VAL A 440 -8.12 22.63 -7.10
CA VAL A 440 -6.90 23.09 -6.43
C VAL A 440 -5.71 22.30 -6.98
N PRO A 441 -4.63 22.97 -7.41
CA PRO A 441 -3.42 22.29 -7.90
C PRO A 441 -2.74 21.43 -6.83
N ASN A 442 -2.13 20.33 -7.28
CA ASN A 442 -1.25 19.53 -6.43
C ASN A 442 0.01 20.32 -6.06
N LEU A 443 0.50 20.16 -4.85
CA LEU A 443 1.81 20.64 -4.48
C LEU A 443 2.89 19.72 -5.05
N LEU A 444 2.73 18.43 -4.88
CA LEU A 444 3.63 17.39 -5.35
C LEU A 444 2.82 16.21 -5.88
N GLN A 445 3.27 15.67 -6.99
CA GLN A 445 2.80 14.42 -7.57
C GLN A 445 4.01 13.49 -7.74
N THR A 446 3.87 12.23 -7.31
CA THR A 446 4.92 11.20 -7.39
C THR A 446 4.50 10.06 -8.29
#